data_c9c9dbd3fba947f6d8a0ab3fd57c7dc1
#
_entry.id   c9c9dbd3fba947f6d8a0ab3fd57c7dc1
#
_cell.length_a   1.000
_cell.length_b   1.000
_cell.length_c   1.000
_cell.angle_alpha   90.00
_cell.angle_beta   90.00
_cell.angle_gamma   90.00
#
_symmetry.space_group_name_H-M   'P 1'
#
loop_
_entity.id
_entity.type
_entity.pdbx_description
1 polymer ?
#
loop_
_entity_poly.entity_id
_entity_poly.type
_entity_poly.pdbx_seq_one_letter_code
_entity_poly.pdbx_strand_id
1 'polypeptide(L)'
;MIVRSLSDILDGPTHIKSDAFESRRIITARDGVGYSLHDTLIRAGTDQRLEYKNHVESNYVIAGEGEVENLLSGEVFPLSDGTIYTLDNHEPHMIRARTDMRVVCVFTPALTGGETHDKDGSYDG
;
A
#
# COMPACT_ATOMS: atom_id res chain seq x y z
N MET A 1 -17.14 -17.81 -4.71
CA MET A 1 -15.79 -17.67 -5.30
C MET A 1 -15.71 -16.31 -5.98
N ILE A 2 -14.66 -15.52 -5.68
CA ILE A 2 -14.47 -14.20 -6.26
C ILE A 2 -13.37 -14.30 -7.31
N VAL A 3 -13.65 -13.88 -8.54
CA VAL A 3 -12.67 -13.83 -9.62
C VAL A 3 -12.78 -12.45 -10.29
N ARG A 4 -11.67 -11.71 -10.29
CA ARG A 4 -11.57 -10.39 -10.89
C ARG A 4 -10.25 -10.27 -11.63
N SER A 5 -10.19 -9.40 -12.63
CA SER A 5 -8.94 -8.97 -13.23
C SER A 5 -8.68 -7.51 -12.90
N LEU A 6 -7.42 -7.09 -12.98
CA LEU A 6 -7.05 -5.69 -12.74
C LEU A 6 -7.83 -4.74 -13.64
N SER A 7 -8.09 -5.15 -14.89
CA SER A 7 -8.86 -4.35 -15.84
C SER A 7 -10.29 -4.02 -15.36
N ASP A 8 -10.86 -4.85 -14.47
CA ASP A 8 -12.18 -4.60 -13.89
C ASP A 8 -12.16 -3.44 -12.89
N ILE A 9 -10.99 -3.10 -12.37
CA ILE A 9 -10.80 -2.11 -11.29
C ILE A 9 -10.36 -0.76 -11.85
N LEU A 10 -9.61 -0.77 -12.95
CA LEU A 10 -9.03 0.46 -13.52
C LEU A 10 -10.11 1.50 -13.82
N ASP A 11 -9.83 2.73 -13.39
CA ASP A 11 -10.71 3.91 -13.53
C ASP A 11 -12.08 3.79 -12.84
N GLY A 12 -12.24 2.77 -11.98
CA GLY A 12 -13.44 2.57 -11.19
C GLY A 12 -13.31 3.20 -9.79
N PRO A 13 -14.37 3.03 -8.95
CA PRO A 13 -14.45 3.69 -7.63
C PRO A 13 -13.40 3.23 -6.63
N THR A 14 -12.75 2.09 -6.83
CA THR A 14 -11.68 1.60 -5.95
C THR A 14 -10.28 1.76 -6.55
N HIS A 15 -10.16 2.49 -7.65
CA HIS A 15 -8.88 2.91 -8.22
C HIS A 15 -8.58 4.32 -7.72
N ILE A 16 -7.75 4.41 -6.69
CA ILE A 16 -7.38 5.67 -6.05
C ILE A 16 -6.06 6.16 -6.64
N LYS A 17 -6.04 7.39 -7.11
CA LYS A 17 -4.87 8.01 -7.75
C LYS A 17 -4.40 9.22 -6.97
N SER A 18 -3.09 9.34 -6.82
CA SER A 18 -2.43 10.55 -6.30
C SER A 18 -1.18 10.83 -7.13
N ASP A 19 -0.47 11.93 -6.80
CA ASP A 19 0.77 12.26 -7.52
C ASP A 19 1.88 11.24 -7.28
N ALA A 20 1.89 10.58 -6.11
CA ALA A 20 2.95 9.66 -5.71
C ALA A 20 2.64 8.21 -6.04
N PHE A 21 1.36 7.84 -6.12
CA PHE A 21 0.98 6.43 -6.28
C PHE A 21 -0.40 6.28 -6.92
N GLU A 22 -0.67 5.03 -7.37
CA GLU A 22 -2.01 4.56 -7.73
C GLU A 22 -2.31 3.30 -6.95
N SER A 23 -3.41 3.29 -6.21
CA SER A 23 -3.87 2.13 -5.44
C SER A 23 -5.08 1.52 -6.14
N ARG A 24 -4.92 0.31 -6.70
CA ARG A 24 -5.99 -0.43 -7.35
C ARG A 24 -6.46 -1.50 -6.37
N ARG A 25 -7.60 -1.23 -5.70
CA ARG A 25 -8.11 -2.03 -4.59
C ARG A 25 -9.06 -3.08 -5.12
N ILE A 26 -8.56 -4.31 -5.18
CA ILE A 26 -9.22 -5.44 -5.86
C ILE A 26 -10.15 -6.17 -4.91
N ILE A 27 -9.72 -6.43 -3.68
CA ILE A 27 -10.53 -7.00 -2.61
C ILE A 27 -10.72 -5.92 -1.55
N THR A 28 -11.96 -5.67 -1.17
CA THR A 28 -12.32 -4.63 -0.21
C THR A 28 -13.23 -5.18 0.89
N ALA A 29 -13.56 -4.33 1.87
CA ALA A 29 -14.38 -4.72 3.02
C ALA A 29 -15.72 -5.34 2.63
N ARG A 30 -16.36 -4.87 1.54
CA ARG A 30 -17.67 -5.40 1.11
C ARG A 30 -17.58 -6.85 0.62
N ASP A 31 -16.39 -7.37 0.32
CA ASP A 31 -16.21 -8.78 -0.05
C ASP A 31 -16.28 -9.71 1.15
N GLY A 32 -16.16 -9.20 2.36
CA GLY A 32 -16.38 -9.95 3.59
C GLY A 32 -15.34 -11.01 3.92
N VAL A 33 -14.12 -10.90 3.40
CA VAL A 33 -13.06 -11.90 3.61
C VAL A 33 -12.06 -11.53 4.71
N GLY A 34 -12.21 -10.37 5.34
CA GLY A 34 -11.42 -9.97 6.51
C GLY A 34 -10.13 -9.20 6.19
N TYR A 35 -9.83 -8.97 4.93
CA TYR A 35 -8.70 -8.16 4.49
C TYR A 35 -9.05 -7.42 3.21
N SER A 36 -8.28 -6.39 2.88
CA SER A 36 -8.31 -5.81 1.54
C SER A 36 -6.97 -6.08 0.84
N LEU A 37 -7.01 -6.24 -0.48
CA LEU A 37 -5.83 -6.49 -1.30
C LEU A 37 -5.79 -5.47 -2.43
N HIS A 38 -4.65 -4.79 -2.52
CA HIS A 38 -4.43 -3.72 -3.48
C HIS A 38 -3.24 -4.05 -4.38
N ASP A 39 -3.35 -3.71 -5.64
CA ASP A 39 -2.23 -3.66 -6.58
C ASP A 39 -1.82 -2.19 -6.68
N THR A 40 -0.66 -1.84 -6.18
CA THR A 40 -0.24 -0.45 -6.04
C THR A 40 0.95 -0.15 -6.93
N LEU A 41 0.87 0.97 -7.66
CA LEU A 41 2.01 1.57 -8.35
C LEU A 41 2.53 2.72 -7.52
N ILE A 42 3.85 2.74 -7.26
CA ILE A 42 4.52 3.86 -6.60
C ILE A 42 5.45 4.49 -7.64
N ARG A 43 5.35 5.79 -7.82
CA ARG A 43 6.08 6.48 -8.89
C ARG A 43 7.52 6.76 -8.49
N ALA A 44 8.43 6.59 -9.45
CA ALA A 44 9.84 6.90 -9.29
C ALA A 44 10.07 8.32 -8.76
N GLY A 45 11.02 8.46 -7.84
CA GLY A 45 11.42 9.75 -7.28
C GLY A 45 10.49 10.31 -6.22
N THR A 46 9.54 9.50 -5.72
CA THR A 46 8.62 9.94 -4.66
C THR A 46 9.08 9.47 -3.29
N ASP A 47 8.81 10.31 -2.28
CA ASP A 47 9.00 10.02 -0.88
C ASP A 47 7.66 10.18 -0.17
N GLN A 48 7.22 9.17 0.58
CA GLN A 48 5.95 9.22 1.28
C GLN A 48 6.15 8.83 2.74
N ARG A 49 5.72 9.71 3.65
CA ARG A 49 5.61 9.37 5.07
C ARG A 49 4.23 8.78 5.32
N LEU A 50 4.21 7.56 5.85
CA LEU A 50 2.99 6.82 6.12
C LEU A 50 3.01 6.27 7.55
N GLU A 51 1.82 6.22 8.14
CA GLU A 51 1.64 5.63 9.48
C GLU A 51 0.21 5.12 9.58
N TYR A 52 0.04 3.78 9.58
CA TYR A 52 -1.30 3.19 9.65
C TYR A 52 -1.64 2.85 11.10
N LYS A 53 -2.35 3.77 11.75
CA LYS A 53 -2.68 3.67 13.18
C LYS A 53 -3.77 2.65 13.46
N ASN A 54 -4.61 2.35 12.48
CA ASN A 54 -5.79 1.51 12.61
C ASN A 54 -5.70 0.19 11.85
N HIS A 55 -4.61 -0.03 11.11
CA HIS A 55 -4.46 -1.18 10.22
C HIS A 55 -3.07 -1.78 10.35
N VAL A 56 -2.99 -3.07 10.09
CA VAL A 56 -1.72 -3.74 9.77
C VAL A 56 -1.65 -3.87 8.26
N GLU A 57 -0.50 -3.56 7.68
CA GLU A 57 -0.27 -3.65 6.24
C GLU A 57 0.92 -4.55 5.95
N SER A 58 0.76 -5.46 4.99
CA SER A 58 1.87 -6.18 4.38
C SER A 58 2.04 -5.73 2.94
N ASN A 59 3.29 -5.61 2.50
CA ASN A 59 3.66 -5.10 1.19
C ASN A 59 4.65 -6.04 0.53
N TYR A 60 4.25 -6.64 -0.58
CA TYR A 60 5.12 -7.51 -1.35
C TYR A 60 5.51 -6.84 -2.65
N VAL A 61 6.79 -6.48 -2.79
CA VAL A 61 7.31 -5.81 -3.99
C VAL A 61 7.42 -6.84 -5.11
N ILE A 62 6.72 -6.61 -6.22
CA ILE A 62 6.78 -7.49 -7.39
C ILE A 62 7.57 -6.90 -8.54
N ALA A 63 7.80 -5.59 -8.56
CA ALA A 63 8.67 -4.92 -9.53
C ALA A 63 9.19 -3.61 -8.97
N GLY A 64 10.44 -3.27 -9.31
CA GLY A 64 11.03 -1.99 -9.01
C GLY A 64 11.98 -2.00 -7.80
N GLU A 65 12.56 -0.83 -7.53
CA GLU A 65 13.56 -0.66 -6.49
C GLU A 65 13.31 0.62 -5.69
N GLY A 66 13.59 0.55 -4.40
CA GLY A 66 13.47 1.67 -3.49
C GLY A 66 13.96 1.29 -2.09
N GLU A 67 13.42 1.94 -1.09
CA GLU A 67 13.73 1.65 0.30
C GLU A 67 12.56 1.99 1.21
N VAL A 68 12.51 1.34 2.37
CA VAL A 68 11.62 1.71 3.47
C VAL A 68 12.47 2.02 4.69
N GLU A 69 12.15 3.13 5.35
CA GLU A 69 12.79 3.51 6.61
C GLU A 69 11.76 3.38 7.74
N ASN A 70 12.16 2.66 8.80
CA ASN A 70 11.41 2.66 10.05
C ASN A 70 11.76 3.94 10.82
N LEU A 71 10.83 4.87 10.94
CA LEU A 71 11.09 6.18 11.57
C LEU A 71 11.24 6.11 13.09
N LEU A 72 10.88 4.98 13.73
CA LEU A 72 11.12 4.78 15.16
C LEU A 72 12.56 4.36 15.44
N SER A 73 13.12 3.47 14.61
CA SER A 73 14.47 2.93 14.81
C SER A 73 15.53 3.64 13.97
N GLY A 74 15.13 4.28 12.88
CA GLY A 74 16.04 4.84 11.89
C GLY A 74 16.62 3.81 10.93
N GLU A 75 16.26 2.54 11.05
CA GLU A 75 16.72 1.51 10.12
C GLU A 75 16.13 1.70 8.73
N VAL A 76 16.98 1.51 7.73
CA VAL A 76 16.61 1.60 6.31
C VAL A 76 16.80 0.24 5.67
N PHE A 77 15.77 -0.23 4.99
CA PHE A 77 15.78 -1.53 4.32
C PHE A 77 15.64 -1.33 2.81
N PRO A 78 16.53 -1.93 1.99
CA PRO A 78 16.38 -1.87 0.54
C PRO A 78 15.18 -2.71 0.10
N LEU A 79 14.47 -2.21 -0.90
CA LEU A 79 13.32 -2.89 -1.51
C LEU A 79 13.65 -3.21 -2.96
N SER A 80 13.38 -4.45 -3.36
CA SER A 80 13.51 -4.92 -4.73
C SER A 80 12.51 -6.05 -4.96
N ASP A 81 12.45 -6.58 -6.17
CA ASP A 81 11.56 -7.68 -6.51
C ASP A 81 11.70 -8.84 -5.51
N GLY A 82 10.59 -9.25 -4.92
CA GLY A 82 10.55 -10.35 -3.96
C GLY A 82 10.74 -9.95 -2.50
N THR A 83 10.89 -8.65 -2.19
CA THR A 83 10.98 -8.18 -0.81
C THR A 83 9.60 -7.96 -0.23
N ILE A 84 9.37 -8.43 0.98
CA ILE A 84 8.16 -8.13 1.75
C ILE A 84 8.52 -7.32 2.99
N TYR A 85 7.67 -6.35 3.33
CA TYR A 85 7.73 -5.70 4.64
C TYR A 85 6.32 -5.57 5.20
N THR A 86 6.20 -5.70 6.51
CA THR A 86 4.92 -5.66 7.22
C THR A 86 5.00 -4.66 8.36
N LEU A 87 4.04 -3.73 8.41
CA LEU A 87 3.90 -2.76 9.49
C LEU A 87 2.99 -3.39 10.56
N ASP A 88 3.55 -4.27 11.38
CA ASP A 88 2.81 -5.07 12.36
C ASP A 88 2.63 -4.36 13.71
N ASN A 89 3.36 -3.25 13.95
CA ASN A 89 3.27 -2.43 15.15
C ASN A 89 2.91 -0.98 14.82
N HIS A 90 2.23 -0.74 13.70
CA HIS A 90 1.79 0.60 13.26
C HIS A 90 2.95 1.60 13.14
N GLU A 91 4.12 1.13 12.76
CA GLU A 91 5.33 1.96 12.72
C GLU A 91 5.18 3.09 11.70
N PRO A 92 5.47 4.34 12.10
CA PRO A 92 5.63 5.39 11.12
C PRO A 92 6.84 5.08 10.25
N HIS A 93 6.70 5.25 8.95
CA HIS A 93 7.73 4.85 7.99
C HIS A 93 7.77 5.80 6.80
N MET A 94 8.90 5.78 6.10
CA MET A 94 9.09 6.51 4.87
C MET A 94 9.35 5.53 3.75
N ILE A 95 8.58 5.64 2.66
CA ILE A 95 8.82 4.90 1.43
C ILE A 95 9.47 5.83 0.43
N ARG A 96 10.62 5.41 -0.13
CA ARG A 96 11.31 6.13 -1.19
C ARG A 96 11.44 5.23 -2.40
N ALA A 97 10.82 5.62 -3.49
CA ALA A 97 10.87 4.87 -4.75
C ALA A 97 12.00 5.43 -5.62
N ARG A 98 12.99 4.59 -5.93
CA ARG A 98 14.07 4.96 -6.85
C ARG A 98 13.64 4.79 -8.30
N THR A 99 12.90 3.72 -8.58
CA THR A 99 12.23 3.48 -9.85
C THR A 99 10.72 3.41 -9.61
N ASP A 100 9.92 3.31 -10.65
CA ASP A 100 8.53 2.91 -10.48
C ASP A 100 8.52 1.55 -9.80
N MET A 101 7.62 1.38 -8.83
CA MET A 101 7.47 0.13 -8.09
C MET A 101 6.06 -0.38 -8.23
N ARG A 102 5.91 -1.70 -8.31
CA ARG A 102 4.61 -2.36 -8.22
C ARG A 102 4.60 -3.24 -6.99
N VAL A 103 3.61 -3.04 -6.14
CA VAL A 103 3.56 -3.63 -4.80
C VAL A 103 2.16 -4.21 -4.58
N VAL A 104 2.10 -5.46 -4.13
CA VAL A 104 0.85 -6.05 -3.65
C VAL A 104 0.73 -5.72 -2.17
N CYS A 105 -0.34 -5.00 -1.81
CA CYS A 105 -0.59 -4.54 -0.45
C CYS A 105 -1.80 -5.26 0.13
N VAL A 106 -1.67 -5.71 1.37
CA VAL A 106 -2.77 -6.34 2.11
C VAL A 106 -2.97 -5.57 3.41
N PHE A 107 -4.21 -5.15 3.65
CA PHE A 107 -4.61 -4.46 4.87
C PHE A 107 -5.58 -5.30 5.69
N THR A 108 -5.40 -5.33 6.99
CA THR A 108 -6.37 -5.86 7.94
C THR A 108 -6.54 -4.87 9.11
N PRO A 109 -7.76 -4.51 9.52
CA PRO A 109 -9.04 -4.81 8.86
C PRO A 109 -9.09 -4.31 7.42
N ALA A 110 -10.02 -4.83 6.63
CA ALA A 110 -10.16 -4.45 5.21
C ALA A 110 -10.53 -2.98 5.05
N LEU A 111 -9.94 -2.32 4.03
CA LEU A 111 -10.40 -1.00 3.62
C LEU A 111 -11.72 -1.11 2.85
N THR A 112 -12.53 -0.04 2.91
CA THR A 112 -13.79 0.03 2.15
C THR A 112 -13.55 0.17 0.65
N GLY A 113 -12.42 0.78 0.27
CA GLY A 113 -11.99 0.91 -1.12
C GLY A 113 -11.89 2.35 -1.61
N GLY A 114 -12.46 3.31 -0.89
CA GLY A 114 -12.45 4.72 -1.26
C GLY A 114 -11.54 5.60 -0.39
N GLU A 115 -10.92 5.03 0.65
CA GLU A 115 -10.14 5.82 1.60
C GLU A 115 -8.93 6.49 0.95
N THR A 116 -8.66 7.70 1.43
CA THR A 116 -7.42 8.43 1.11
C THR A 116 -6.66 8.71 2.40
N HIS A 117 -5.35 8.92 2.30
CA HIS A 117 -4.54 9.19 3.47
C HIS A 117 -4.91 10.51 4.12
N ASP A 118 -4.92 10.54 5.46
CA ASP A 118 -4.99 11.76 6.24
C ASP A 118 -3.61 12.45 6.31
N LYS A 119 -3.50 13.52 7.11
CA LYS A 119 -2.26 14.31 7.24
C LYS A 119 -1.07 13.50 7.79
N ASP A 120 -1.32 12.40 8.49
CA ASP A 120 -0.29 11.53 9.08
C ASP A 120 0.05 10.35 8.16
N GLY A 121 -0.58 10.24 6.99
CA GLY A 121 -0.43 9.10 6.11
C GLY A 121 -1.14 7.86 6.61
N SER A 122 -2.24 8.04 7.34
CA SER A 122 -3.05 6.97 7.91
C SER A 122 -4.45 6.93 7.27
N TYR A 123 -5.17 5.85 7.50
CA TYR A 123 -6.57 5.71 7.12
C TYR A 123 -7.45 5.65 8.35
N ASP A 124 -8.70 6.10 8.22
CA ASP A 124 -9.70 5.93 9.27
C ASP A 124 -9.96 4.45 9.56
N GLY A 125 -10.12 4.15 10.82
CA GLY A 125 -10.35 2.78 11.28
C GLY A 125 -11.80 2.34 11.27
#